data_d49552e46100c43262baa0ec21f31cff
#
_entry.id   d49552e46100c43262baa0ec21f31cff
#
_cell.length_a   1.000
_cell.length_b   1.000
_cell.length_c   1.000
_cell.angle_alpha   90.00
_cell.angle_beta   90.00
_cell.angle_gamma   90.00
#
_symmetry.space_group_name_H-M   'P 1'
#
loop_
_entity.id
_entity.type
_entity.pdbx_description
1 polymer ?
#
loop_
_entity_poly.entity_id
_entity_poly.type
_entity_poly.pdbx_seq_one_letter_code
_entity_poly.pdbx_strand_id
1 'polypeptide(L)'
;NVTVLNALAHVIVSEGLQAHDYIAERCDTEEFSKWMKFISDERHSPEETEQFSGVPAADLRSAARLYAQGGNGAIFYGLGVTEHSQGSTAVMAIANLAMLTGNIGREGVGVNPLRGQNNVQGSCDMGSFPHELPGYRHISSKETRHLFEGEWGVTLDPEPGLRIPNMFDAAIDGDFRGLYCQGEDIAQSDPNTQHVEAALKALECLVVQDIFLNETAKFAHVFLPGASFLEKDGTFTNAERRISRVRKAMPPLSGKADWEGTMALANALGCNFQYGHPSEIMDEIARLTPTFNGVSYKKLDQLGSIQWPCNDHTPAGTPVMHVDEFVRGKGFFAITEYVPTEERANRKFPLLLTTGRILSQYNVGAQTRRTSNSQWHDEDTLEIHPHDAEERGISHGDWVGIQSRVGETVLHADVTSRVKPGVVYTTFHHPVSGANVITTDNSDWATNCPEYKVTAVQISKVTAPSSWQARQKSFNAQQQDLLAKARQ
;
A
#
# COMPACT_ATOMS: atom_id res chain seq x y z
N ASN A 1 -10.54 12.51 5.96
CA ASN A 1 -11.16 11.20 6.15
C ASN A 1 -11.61 10.99 7.61
N VAL A 2 -10.71 11.13 8.60
CA VAL A 2 -11.02 10.87 10.02
C VAL A 2 -12.22 11.70 10.50
N THR A 3 -12.23 13.01 10.25
CA THR A 3 -13.32 13.91 10.65
C THR A 3 -14.67 13.52 10.05
N VAL A 4 -14.68 13.15 8.76
CA VAL A 4 -15.90 12.68 8.08
C VAL A 4 -16.44 11.39 8.70
N LEU A 5 -15.56 10.40 8.96
CA LEU A 5 -15.97 9.14 9.59
C LEU A 5 -16.48 9.35 11.02
N ASN A 6 -15.83 10.23 11.79
CA ASN A 6 -16.30 10.60 13.13
C ASN A 6 -17.65 11.30 13.06
N ALA A 7 -17.89 12.20 12.09
CA ALA A 7 -19.18 12.85 11.91
C ALA A 7 -20.32 11.86 11.59
N LEU A 8 -20.05 10.88 10.72
CA LEU A 8 -21.03 9.81 10.46
C LEU A 8 -21.37 9.05 11.75
N ALA A 9 -20.37 8.70 12.55
CA ALA A 9 -20.56 8.01 13.81
C ALA A 9 -21.29 8.89 14.84
N HIS A 10 -20.96 10.20 14.92
CA HIS A 10 -21.67 11.18 15.76
C HIS A 10 -23.16 11.24 15.45
N VAL A 11 -23.55 11.31 14.17
CA VAL A 11 -24.96 11.29 13.74
C VAL A 11 -25.65 9.99 14.18
N ILE A 12 -25.02 8.83 13.94
CA ILE A 12 -25.59 7.53 14.31
C ILE A 12 -25.86 7.47 15.81
N VAL A 13 -24.91 7.95 16.63
CA VAL A 13 -25.05 7.98 18.09
C VAL A 13 -26.10 8.99 18.56
N SER A 14 -26.05 10.22 18.04
CA SER A 14 -26.98 11.29 18.46
C SER A 14 -28.44 11.02 18.08
N GLU A 15 -28.65 10.24 17.01
CA GLU A 15 -29.99 9.84 16.56
C GLU A 15 -30.42 8.46 17.08
N GLY A 16 -29.61 7.77 17.90
CA GLY A 16 -29.92 6.49 18.51
C GLY A 16 -30.01 5.33 17.51
N LEU A 17 -29.22 5.39 16.42
CA LEU A 17 -29.25 4.43 15.31
C LEU A 17 -28.24 3.28 15.47
N GLN A 18 -27.48 3.23 16.57
CA GLN A 18 -26.49 2.20 16.84
C GLN A 18 -27.13 0.83 17.09
N ALA A 19 -26.42 -0.23 16.70
CA ALA A 19 -26.82 -1.62 16.89
C ALA A 19 -26.57 -2.08 18.35
N HIS A 20 -27.45 -1.71 19.27
CA HIS A 20 -27.30 -1.93 20.72
C HIS A 20 -27.02 -3.37 21.09
N ASP A 21 -27.80 -4.33 20.57
CA ASP A 21 -27.65 -5.75 20.89
C ASP A 21 -26.31 -6.31 20.41
N TYR A 22 -25.91 -5.95 19.17
CA TYR A 22 -24.61 -6.33 18.62
C TYR A 22 -23.45 -5.80 19.47
N ILE A 23 -23.50 -4.53 19.86
CA ILE A 23 -22.45 -3.91 20.67
C ILE A 23 -22.37 -4.59 22.04
N ALA A 24 -23.50 -4.82 22.71
CA ALA A 24 -23.54 -5.49 24.02
C ALA A 24 -22.98 -6.92 23.97
N GLU A 25 -23.26 -7.65 22.90
CA GLU A 25 -22.81 -9.03 22.72
C GLU A 25 -21.35 -9.12 22.25
N ARG A 26 -20.95 -8.27 21.27
CA ARG A 26 -19.73 -8.45 20.49
C ARG A 26 -18.58 -7.53 20.88
N CYS A 27 -18.83 -6.43 21.59
CA CYS A 27 -17.84 -5.41 21.86
C CYS A 27 -17.52 -5.27 23.36
N ASP A 28 -16.36 -4.65 23.64
CA ASP A 28 -15.99 -4.28 24.99
C ASP A 28 -16.82 -3.06 25.45
N THR A 29 -17.58 -3.22 26.53
CA THR A 29 -18.53 -2.22 27.00
C THR A 29 -17.87 -1.03 27.69
N GLU A 30 -16.73 -1.22 28.32
CA GLU A 30 -15.97 -0.14 28.95
C GLU A 30 -15.34 0.76 27.88
N GLU A 31 -14.67 0.17 26.91
CA GLU A 31 -14.07 0.92 25.81
C GLU A 31 -15.12 1.59 24.93
N PHE A 32 -16.26 0.93 24.69
CA PHE A 32 -17.39 1.57 24.02
C PHE A 32 -17.91 2.79 24.79
N SER A 33 -18.00 2.70 26.12
CA SER A 33 -18.44 3.84 26.95
C SER A 33 -17.48 5.02 26.90
N LYS A 34 -16.18 4.79 26.83
CA LYS A 34 -15.14 5.82 26.65
C LYS A 34 -15.27 6.46 25.27
N TRP A 35 -15.39 5.64 24.24
CA TRP A 35 -15.55 6.09 22.87
C TRP A 35 -16.86 6.87 22.66
N MET A 36 -17.97 6.45 23.29
CA MET A 36 -19.24 7.18 23.26
C MET A 36 -19.10 8.63 23.75
N LYS A 37 -18.35 8.86 24.83
CA LYS A 37 -18.09 10.22 25.32
C LYS A 37 -17.30 11.05 24.31
N PHE A 38 -16.31 10.43 23.68
CA PHE A 38 -15.49 11.06 22.63
C PHE A 38 -16.35 11.46 21.43
N ILE A 39 -17.11 10.52 20.86
CA ILE A 39 -17.84 10.75 19.63
C ILE A 39 -19.07 11.65 19.79
N SER A 40 -19.61 11.76 21.02
CA SER A 40 -20.75 12.64 21.34
C SER A 40 -20.36 14.12 21.50
N ASP A 41 -19.07 14.45 21.47
CA ASP A 41 -18.60 15.83 21.54
C ASP A 41 -19.03 16.59 20.27
N GLU A 42 -19.50 17.82 20.43
CA GLU A 42 -20.02 18.69 19.35
C GLU A 42 -19.00 18.95 18.24
N ARG A 43 -17.71 18.90 18.56
CA ARG A 43 -16.63 19.03 17.56
C ARG A 43 -16.68 17.96 16.46
N HIS A 44 -17.41 16.87 16.67
CA HIS A 44 -17.65 15.82 15.69
C HIS A 44 -18.99 15.98 14.96
N SER A 45 -19.74 17.06 15.23
CA SER A 45 -20.98 17.32 14.53
C SER A 45 -20.77 17.48 13.01
N PRO A 46 -21.80 17.20 12.20
CA PRO A 46 -21.74 17.47 10.77
C PRO A 46 -21.42 18.91 10.42
N GLU A 47 -21.93 19.87 11.19
CA GLU A 47 -21.76 21.32 11.00
C GLU A 47 -20.29 21.73 11.19
N GLU A 48 -19.65 21.27 12.26
CA GLU A 48 -18.22 21.51 12.48
C GLU A 48 -17.36 20.79 11.43
N THR A 49 -17.74 19.56 11.07
CA THR A 49 -17.01 18.78 10.05
C THR A 49 -17.10 19.41 8.68
N GLU A 50 -18.21 20.02 8.29
CA GLU A 50 -18.38 20.74 7.03
C GLU A 50 -17.31 21.82 6.85
N GLN A 51 -16.99 22.57 7.92
CA GLN A 51 -15.99 23.65 7.89
C GLN A 51 -14.59 23.15 7.52
N PHE A 52 -14.24 21.93 7.93
CA PHE A 52 -12.92 21.34 7.65
C PHE A 52 -12.87 20.53 6.36
N SER A 53 -13.92 19.77 6.09
CA SER A 53 -13.95 18.79 5.00
C SER A 53 -14.53 19.34 3.70
N GLY A 54 -15.34 20.40 3.80
CA GLY A 54 -16.14 20.90 2.69
C GLY A 54 -17.28 19.96 2.27
N VAL A 55 -17.55 18.89 3.05
CA VAL A 55 -18.70 18.00 2.81
C VAL A 55 -19.92 18.59 3.52
N PRO A 56 -21.03 18.87 2.81
CA PRO A 56 -22.21 19.47 3.41
C PRO A 56 -22.75 18.64 4.58
N ALA A 57 -23.12 19.30 5.69
CA ALA A 57 -23.67 18.65 6.88
C ALA A 57 -24.90 17.80 6.58
N ALA A 58 -25.74 18.25 5.65
CA ALA A 58 -26.92 17.50 5.18
C ALA A 58 -26.55 16.17 4.52
N ASP A 59 -25.46 16.15 3.75
CA ASP A 59 -24.98 14.94 3.07
C ASP A 59 -24.38 13.97 4.09
N LEU A 60 -23.63 14.46 5.08
CA LEU A 60 -23.09 13.65 6.18
C LEU A 60 -24.24 12.97 6.97
N ARG A 61 -25.31 13.69 7.30
CA ARG A 61 -26.49 13.11 7.98
C ARG A 61 -27.18 12.06 7.12
N SER A 62 -27.36 12.37 5.83
CA SER A 62 -27.99 11.44 4.89
C SER A 62 -27.19 10.14 4.74
N ALA A 63 -25.87 10.25 4.58
CA ALA A 63 -24.98 9.10 4.47
C ALA A 63 -24.97 8.25 5.76
N ALA A 64 -24.90 8.88 6.93
CA ALA A 64 -24.93 8.20 8.22
C ALA A 64 -26.21 7.37 8.40
N ARG A 65 -27.37 7.99 8.15
CA ARG A 65 -28.68 7.33 8.24
C ARG A 65 -28.81 6.19 7.24
N LEU A 66 -28.38 6.42 5.99
CA LEU A 66 -28.42 5.38 4.94
C LEU A 66 -27.57 4.17 5.35
N TYR A 67 -26.36 4.38 5.85
CA TYR A 67 -25.47 3.31 6.28
C TYR A 67 -26.02 2.55 7.51
N ALA A 68 -26.58 3.26 8.49
CA ALA A 68 -27.08 2.64 9.71
C ALA A 68 -28.41 1.91 9.51
N GLN A 69 -29.29 2.39 8.61
CA GLN A 69 -30.66 1.88 8.43
C GLN A 69 -30.84 1.04 7.16
N GLY A 70 -29.86 0.96 6.27
CA GLY A 70 -29.94 0.26 4.99
C GLY A 70 -29.94 -1.27 5.06
N GLY A 71 -29.90 -1.85 6.26
CA GLY A 71 -29.86 -3.30 6.50
C GLY A 71 -28.46 -3.87 6.42
N ASN A 72 -27.94 -4.10 5.22
CA ASN A 72 -26.57 -4.57 5.01
C ASN A 72 -25.69 -3.42 4.49
N GLY A 73 -24.69 -3.03 5.27
CA GLY A 73 -23.71 -2.01 4.90
C GLY A 73 -22.31 -2.61 4.75
N ALA A 74 -21.69 -2.44 3.59
CA ALA A 74 -20.28 -2.79 3.37
C ALA A 74 -19.45 -1.55 3.10
N ILE A 75 -18.24 -1.48 3.68
CA ILE A 75 -17.30 -0.40 3.43
C ILE A 75 -16.14 -0.95 2.61
N PHE A 76 -15.87 -0.31 1.47
CA PHE A 76 -14.72 -0.59 0.63
C PHE A 76 -13.78 0.61 0.67
N TYR A 77 -12.50 0.39 0.89
CA TYR A 77 -11.50 1.43 0.90
C TYR A 77 -10.17 0.96 0.31
N GLY A 78 -9.31 1.89 -0.05
CA GLY A 78 -8.00 1.61 -0.59
C GLY A 78 -6.98 2.68 -0.21
N LEU A 79 -5.97 2.86 -1.03
CA LEU A 79 -4.82 3.73 -0.78
C LEU A 79 -5.19 5.21 -0.62
N GLY A 80 -6.31 5.65 -1.21
CA GLY A 80 -6.84 7.01 -0.98
C GLY A 80 -7.20 7.31 0.47
N VAL A 81 -7.41 6.28 1.30
CA VAL A 81 -7.66 6.38 2.76
C VAL A 81 -6.38 6.14 3.55
N THR A 82 -5.54 5.18 3.12
CA THR A 82 -4.41 4.70 3.93
C THR A 82 -3.10 5.44 3.71
N GLU A 83 -2.87 6.04 2.54
CA GLU A 83 -1.65 6.80 2.23
C GLU A 83 -1.72 8.25 2.75
N HIS A 84 -2.00 8.39 4.03
CA HIS A 84 -2.05 9.64 4.80
C HIS A 84 -1.30 9.48 6.12
N SER A 85 -0.87 10.59 6.72
CA SER A 85 -0.26 10.60 8.06
C SER A 85 -1.14 9.98 9.15
N GLN A 86 -2.44 9.90 8.91
CA GLN A 86 -3.44 9.25 9.77
C GLN A 86 -4.20 8.12 9.06
N GLY A 87 -3.55 7.40 8.16
CA GLY A 87 -4.16 6.26 7.47
C GLY A 87 -4.66 5.19 8.44
N SER A 88 -3.85 4.81 9.42
CA SER A 88 -4.22 3.86 10.48
C SER A 88 -5.41 4.34 11.31
N THR A 89 -5.43 5.62 11.70
CA THR A 89 -6.56 6.21 12.43
C THR A 89 -7.85 6.19 11.60
N ALA A 90 -7.75 6.46 10.30
CA ALA A 90 -8.91 6.39 9.40
C ALA A 90 -9.46 4.96 9.28
N VAL A 91 -8.62 3.94 9.22
CA VAL A 91 -9.04 2.52 9.21
C VAL A 91 -9.70 2.13 10.53
N MET A 92 -9.16 2.59 11.67
CA MET A 92 -9.82 2.39 12.98
C MET A 92 -11.20 3.05 13.03
N ALA A 93 -11.36 4.26 12.48
CA ALA A 93 -12.65 4.94 12.41
C ALA A 93 -13.65 4.19 11.51
N ILE A 94 -13.21 3.60 10.40
CA ILE A 94 -14.02 2.72 9.56
C ILE A 94 -14.47 1.49 10.34
N ALA A 95 -13.56 0.84 11.07
CA ALA A 95 -13.90 -0.32 11.90
C ALA A 95 -14.89 0.02 13.01
N ASN A 96 -14.72 1.18 13.70
CA ASN A 96 -15.68 1.69 14.68
C ASN A 96 -17.07 1.85 14.06
N LEU A 97 -17.16 2.46 12.88
CA LEU A 97 -18.43 2.69 12.18
C LEU A 97 -19.13 1.38 11.83
N ALA A 98 -18.39 0.38 11.38
CA ALA A 98 -18.92 -0.94 11.05
C ALA A 98 -19.41 -1.69 12.31
N MET A 99 -18.65 -1.66 13.40
CA MET A 99 -19.07 -2.23 14.69
C MET A 99 -20.29 -1.49 15.29
N LEU A 100 -20.30 -0.16 15.20
CA LEU A 100 -21.40 0.68 15.71
C LEU A 100 -22.75 0.30 15.11
N THR A 101 -22.75 -0.09 13.84
CA THR A 101 -23.97 -0.46 13.08
C THR A 101 -24.18 -1.98 12.96
N GLY A 102 -23.32 -2.80 13.60
CA GLY A 102 -23.39 -4.25 13.52
C GLY A 102 -23.13 -4.81 12.11
N ASN A 103 -22.43 -4.07 11.26
CA ASN A 103 -22.12 -4.47 9.89
C ASN A 103 -20.83 -5.30 9.77
N ILE A 104 -20.69 -6.32 10.65
CA ILE A 104 -19.58 -7.30 10.63
C ILE A 104 -20.15 -8.70 10.98
N GLY A 105 -19.63 -9.73 10.34
CA GLY A 105 -19.89 -11.14 10.68
C GLY A 105 -21.12 -11.76 10.03
N ARG A 106 -21.65 -11.19 8.96
CA ARG A 106 -22.72 -11.78 8.15
C ARG A 106 -22.52 -11.47 6.66
N GLU A 107 -23.25 -12.14 5.81
CA GLU A 107 -23.17 -11.89 4.36
C GLU A 107 -23.62 -10.48 3.98
N GLY A 108 -22.94 -9.87 3.00
CA GLY A 108 -23.27 -8.56 2.45
C GLY A 108 -22.82 -7.38 3.31
N VAL A 109 -22.05 -7.60 4.37
CA VAL A 109 -21.50 -6.54 5.22
C VAL A 109 -19.97 -6.68 5.35
N GLY A 110 -19.35 -5.75 6.02
CA GLY A 110 -17.93 -5.84 6.40
C GLY A 110 -17.10 -4.63 6.03
N VAL A 111 -15.86 -4.67 6.48
CA VAL A 111 -14.79 -3.71 6.17
C VAL A 111 -13.84 -4.38 5.20
N ASN A 112 -13.76 -3.86 3.98
CA ASN A 112 -13.14 -4.54 2.86
C ASN A 112 -12.04 -3.67 2.22
N PRO A 113 -10.77 -3.84 2.61
CA PRO A 113 -9.65 -3.19 1.95
C PRO A 113 -9.50 -3.73 0.52
N LEU A 114 -9.54 -2.83 -0.48
CA LEU A 114 -9.30 -3.17 -1.87
C LEU A 114 -7.79 -3.17 -2.12
N ARG A 115 -7.20 -4.36 -2.09
CA ARG A 115 -5.76 -4.53 -2.36
C ARG A 115 -5.46 -4.20 -3.82
N GLY A 116 -4.47 -3.32 -4.06
CA GLY A 116 -4.18 -2.79 -5.40
C GLY A 116 -3.37 -3.73 -6.27
N GLN A 117 -2.25 -4.23 -5.76
CA GLN A 117 -1.34 -5.09 -6.52
C GLN A 117 -1.82 -6.53 -6.55
N ASN A 118 -1.46 -7.23 -7.64
CA ASN A 118 -1.65 -8.67 -7.72
C ASN A 118 -0.87 -9.38 -6.59
N ASN A 119 -1.52 -10.27 -5.87
CA ASN A 119 -0.95 -11.03 -4.76
C ASN A 119 -0.44 -10.20 -3.56
N VAL A 120 -0.78 -8.92 -3.44
CA VAL A 120 -0.41 -8.15 -2.24
C VAL A 120 -1.04 -8.73 -0.97
N GLN A 121 -2.24 -9.29 -1.06
CA GLN A 121 -2.86 -9.99 0.07
C GLN A 121 -2.02 -11.20 0.47
N GLY A 122 -1.60 -12.04 -0.49
CA GLY A 122 -0.76 -13.21 -0.22
C GLY A 122 0.62 -12.84 0.34
N SER A 123 1.21 -11.74 -0.12
CA SER A 123 2.44 -11.20 0.46
C SER A 123 2.25 -10.84 1.94
N CYS A 124 1.19 -10.12 2.28
CA CYS A 124 0.85 -9.83 3.68
C CYS A 124 0.59 -11.10 4.50
N ASP A 125 -0.15 -12.07 3.94
CA ASP A 125 -0.46 -13.34 4.61
C ASP A 125 0.80 -14.12 5.00
N MET A 126 1.85 -13.99 4.19
CA MET A 126 3.14 -14.67 4.41
C MET A 126 4.14 -13.88 5.26
N GLY A 127 3.73 -12.76 5.84
CA GLY A 127 4.56 -12.00 6.76
C GLY A 127 5.61 -11.12 6.06
N SER A 128 5.26 -10.46 4.95
CA SER A 128 6.13 -9.47 4.30
C SER A 128 6.19 -8.15 5.08
N PHE A 129 6.36 -8.25 6.40
CA PHE A 129 6.52 -7.14 7.34
C PHE A 129 7.66 -7.44 8.30
N PRO A 130 8.40 -6.44 8.77
CA PRO A 130 9.55 -6.68 9.65
C PRO A 130 9.18 -7.23 11.02
N HIS A 131 7.92 -7.20 11.41
CA HIS A 131 7.43 -7.62 12.72
C HIS A 131 6.55 -8.88 12.68
N GLU A 132 6.32 -9.49 11.51
CA GLU A 132 5.39 -10.61 11.36
C GLU A 132 6.03 -11.83 10.71
N LEU A 133 5.56 -12.99 11.16
CA LEU A 133 5.73 -14.30 10.54
C LEU A 133 4.42 -14.69 9.82
N PRO A 134 4.41 -15.71 8.95
CA PRO A 134 3.22 -16.15 8.24
C PRO A 134 1.98 -16.26 9.12
N GLY A 135 0.85 -15.75 8.62
CA GLY A 135 -0.44 -15.74 9.33
C GLY A 135 -0.64 -14.59 10.30
N TYR A 136 0.02 -13.44 10.07
CA TYR A 136 -0.09 -12.22 10.89
C TYR A 136 0.33 -12.45 12.35
N ARG A 137 1.36 -13.29 12.56
CA ARG A 137 1.83 -13.63 13.90
C ARG A 137 3.08 -12.87 14.24
N HIS A 138 3.00 -12.09 15.31
CA HIS A 138 4.04 -11.16 15.70
C HIS A 138 5.31 -11.86 16.18
N ILE A 139 6.48 -11.43 15.69
CA ILE A 139 7.79 -12.01 16.01
C ILE A 139 8.16 -11.83 17.51
N SER A 140 7.60 -10.85 18.21
CA SER A 140 7.79 -10.67 19.65
C SER A 140 7.14 -11.78 20.49
N SER A 141 6.17 -12.55 19.95
CA SER A 141 5.57 -13.69 20.63
C SER A 141 6.56 -14.84 20.72
N LYS A 142 6.94 -15.20 21.95
CA LYS A 142 7.84 -16.33 22.22
C LYS A 142 7.27 -17.66 21.70
N GLU A 143 5.97 -17.87 21.85
CA GLU A 143 5.28 -19.06 21.35
C GLU A 143 5.37 -19.17 19.84
N THR A 144 5.10 -18.08 19.14
CA THR A 144 5.22 -17.99 17.68
C THR A 144 6.64 -18.29 17.22
N ARG A 145 7.64 -17.62 17.82
CA ARG A 145 9.05 -17.87 17.44
C ARG A 145 9.43 -19.32 17.65
N HIS A 146 9.14 -19.93 18.79
CA HIS A 146 9.50 -21.32 19.09
C HIS A 146 8.94 -22.30 18.06
N LEU A 147 7.77 -22.05 17.51
CA LEU A 147 7.21 -22.90 16.45
C LEU A 147 8.07 -22.85 15.18
N PHE A 148 8.44 -21.65 14.72
CA PHE A 148 9.26 -21.48 13.53
C PHE A 148 10.73 -21.87 13.77
N GLU A 149 11.30 -21.55 14.92
CA GLU A 149 12.65 -21.95 15.32
C GLU A 149 12.80 -23.48 15.34
N GLY A 150 11.78 -24.18 15.82
CA GLY A 150 11.77 -25.65 15.83
C GLY A 150 11.75 -26.27 14.44
N GLU A 151 11.03 -25.70 13.50
CA GLU A 151 10.98 -26.19 12.11
C GLU A 151 12.24 -25.80 11.32
N TRP A 152 12.70 -24.57 11.49
CA TRP A 152 13.82 -24.04 10.69
C TRP A 152 15.19 -24.32 11.28
N GLY A 153 15.27 -24.74 12.54
CA GLY A 153 16.54 -25.03 13.22
C GLY A 153 17.41 -23.79 13.45
N VAL A 154 16.79 -22.63 13.64
CA VAL A 154 17.45 -21.32 13.83
C VAL A 154 16.95 -20.65 15.11
N THR A 155 17.62 -19.60 15.55
CA THR A 155 17.12 -18.69 16.59
C THR A 155 16.68 -17.40 15.93
N LEU A 156 15.45 -16.96 16.19
CA LEU A 156 14.89 -15.73 15.65
C LEU A 156 15.05 -14.59 16.66
N ASP A 157 15.40 -13.41 16.15
CA ASP A 157 15.42 -12.19 16.93
C ASP A 157 13.98 -11.80 17.34
N PRO A 158 13.70 -11.51 18.62
CA PRO A 158 12.40 -11.03 19.05
C PRO A 158 12.09 -9.59 18.60
N GLU A 159 13.10 -8.82 18.25
CA GLU A 159 12.95 -7.44 17.84
C GLU A 159 12.59 -7.34 16.34
N PRO A 160 11.61 -6.50 15.98
CA PRO A 160 11.27 -6.27 14.58
C PRO A 160 12.45 -5.68 13.79
N GLY A 161 12.58 -6.09 12.53
CA GLY A 161 13.49 -5.46 11.59
C GLY A 161 13.06 -4.04 11.18
N LEU A 162 13.86 -3.39 10.34
CA LEU A 162 13.59 -2.04 9.85
C LEU A 162 12.45 -2.04 8.82
N ARG A 163 11.65 -0.99 8.83
CA ARG A 163 10.71 -0.65 7.74
C ARG A 163 11.45 0.05 6.61
N ILE A 164 10.90 0.05 5.40
CA ILE A 164 11.57 0.60 4.20
C ILE A 164 12.10 2.02 4.41
N PRO A 165 11.33 3.01 4.92
CA PRO A 165 11.88 4.35 5.18
C PRO A 165 13.08 4.33 6.15
N ASN A 166 12.99 3.52 7.21
CA ASN A 166 14.08 3.39 8.18
C ASN A 166 15.30 2.66 7.62
N MET A 167 15.13 1.76 6.62
CA MET A 167 16.26 1.15 5.90
C MET A 167 17.06 2.21 5.14
N PHE A 168 16.38 3.21 4.54
CA PHE A 168 17.06 4.30 3.82
C PHE A 168 17.86 5.17 4.77
N ASP A 169 17.29 5.57 5.91
CA ASP A 169 18.00 6.34 6.93
C ASP A 169 19.24 5.57 7.42
N ALA A 170 19.05 4.32 7.82
CA ALA A 170 20.14 3.46 8.30
C ALA A 170 21.22 3.18 7.23
N ALA A 171 20.86 3.16 5.94
CA ALA A 171 21.83 3.00 4.86
C ALA A 171 22.72 4.25 4.72
N ILE A 172 22.14 5.44 4.84
CA ILE A 172 22.89 6.71 4.80
C ILE A 172 23.81 6.83 6.02
N ASP A 173 23.36 6.37 7.18
CA ASP A 173 24.15 6.35 8.42
C ASP A 173 25.23 5.24 8.44
N GLY A 174 25.19 4.29 7.49
CA GLY A 174 26.15 3.19 7.35
C GLY A 174 25.83 1.95 8.20
N ASP A 175 24.71 1.93 8.90
CA ASP A 175 24.28 0.81 9.74
C ASP A 175 23.56 -0.29 8.94
N PHE A 176 22.98 0.04 7.79
CA PHE A 176 22.36 -0.89 6.86
C PHE A 176 23.16 -0.98 5.57
N ARG A 177 23.90 -2.09 5.36
CA ARG A 177 24.94 -2.19 4.34
C ARG A 177 24.58 -3.05 3.13
N GLY A 178 23.61 -3.94 3.26
CA GLY A 178 23.21 -4.86 2.20
C GLY A 178 21.71 -4.93 2.02
N LEU A 179 21.25 -4.93 0.75
CA LEU A 179 19.82 -5.06 0.41
C LEU A 179 19.64 -6.07 -0.73
N TYR A 180 18.70 -6.99 -0.57
CA TYR A 180 18.13 -7.79 -1.64
C TYR A 180 16.73 -7.29 -1.96
N CYS A 181 16.56 -6.71 -3.14
CA CYS A 181 15.32 -6.15 -3.64
C CYS A 181 14.77 -7.05 -4.75
N GLN A 182 13.59 -7.63 -4.55
CA GLN A 182 12.97 -8.57 -5.47
C GLN A 182 11.61 -8.08 -5.97
N GLY A 183 11.48 -7.86 -7.28
CA GLY A 183 10.22 -7.50 -7.93
C GLY A 183 9.69 -6.12 -7.55
N GLU A 184 10.55 -5.20 -7.12
CA GLU A 184 10.21 -3.88 -6.63
C GLU A 184 11.11 -2.82 -7.29
N ASP A 185 10.53 -1.66 -7.64
CA ASP A 185 11.28 -0.51 -8.16
C ASP A 185 11.25 0.65 -7.15
N ILE A 186 11.95 0.46 -6.03
CA ILE A 186 11.95 1.40 -4.89
C ILE A 186 12.53 2.77 -5.24
N ALA A 187 13.45 2.86 -6.19
CA ALA A 187 13.98 4.14 -6.65
C ALA A 187 12.94 5.02 -7.36
N GLN A 188 11.86 4.42 -7.88
CA GLN A 188 10.75 5.14 -8.50
C GLN A 188 9.50 5.19 -7.62
N SER A 189 9.24 4.16 -6.80
CA SER A 189 8.00 4.05 -6.01
C SER A 189 8.03 4.87 -4.73
N ASP A 190 9.18 5.00 -4.09
CA ASP A 190 9.28 5.61 -2.78
C ASP A 190 9.37 7.15 -2.86
N PRO A 191 8.85 7.87 -1.85
CA PRO A 191 8.85 9.33 -1.83
C PRO A 191 10.26 9.88 -1.60
N ASN A 192 10.44 11.18 -1.86
CA ASN A 192 11.73 11.84 -1.70
C ASN A 192 12.86 11.09 -2.45
N THR A 193 12.68 10.91 -3.75
CA THR A 193 13.58 10.13 -4.61
C THR A 193 15.07 10.46 -4.41
N GLN A 194 15.44 11.71 -4.09
CA GLN A 194 16.83 12.09 -3.84
C GLN A 194 17.39 11.41 -2.59
N HIS A 195 16.59 11.28 -1.53
CA HIS A 195 16.96 10.56 -0.31
C HIS A 195 17.11 9.06 -0.60
N VAL A 196 16.17 8.47 -1.33
CA VAL A 196 16.21 7.06 -1.74
C VAL A 196 17.46 6.77 -2.57
N GLU A 197 17.76 7.60 -3.58
CA GLU A 197 18.97 7.44 -4.37
C GLU A 197 20.27 7.55 -3.53
N ALA A 198 20.31 8.47 -2.54
CA ALA A 198 21.44 8.59 -1.64
C ALA A 198 21.61 7.32 -0.80
N ALA A 199 20.52 6.76 -0.28
CA ALA A 199 20.52 5.51 0.48
C ALA A 199 21.02 4.33 -0.37
N LEU A 200 20.50 4.16 -1.58
CA LEU A 200 20.91 3.07 -2.48
C LEU A 200 22.39 3.16 -2.88
N LYS A 201 22.93 4.37 -3.03
CA LYS A 201 24.34 4.60 -3.32
C LYS A 201 25.25 4.34 -2.12
N ALA A 202 24.74 4.44 -0.90
CA ALA A 202 25.49 4.19 0.33
C ALA A 202 25.66 2.69 0.64
N LEU A 203 24.82 1.82 0.06
CA LEU A 203 24.88 0.38 0.27
C LEU A 203 26.20 -0.22 -0.23
N GLU A 204 26.81 -1.10 0.56
CA GLU A 204 27.98 -1.90 0.14
C GLU A 204 27.59 -3.00 -0.84
N CYS A 205 26.38 -3.54 -0.73
CA CYS A 205 25.87 -4.59 -1.62
C CYS A 205 24.37 -4.40 -1.86
N LEU A 206 23.99 -4.09 -3.11
CA LEU A 206 22.62 -4.09 -3.57
C LEU A 206 22.44 -5.18 -4.63
N VAL A 207 21.63 -6.17 -4.31
CA VAL A 207 21.20 -7.22 -5.25
C VAL A 207 19.77 -6.92 -5.66
N VAL A 208 19.51 -6.77 -6.95
CA VAL A 208 18.16 -6.56 -7.50
C VAL A 208 17.78 -7.78 -8.35
N GLN A 209 16.62 -8.34 -8.08
CA GLN A 209 16.02 -9.39 -8.93
C GLN A 209 14.71 -8.89 -9.52
N ASP A 210 14.65 -8.74 -10.83
CA ASP A 210 13.45 -8.28 -11.54
C ASP A 210 13.44 -8.83 -12.98
N ILE A 211 12.27 -8.76 -13.63
CA ILE A 211 12.11 -9.12 -15.04
C ILE A 211 12.63 -8.04 -16.00
N PHE A 212 12.80 -6.81 -15.52
CA PHE A 212 13.32 -5.69 -16.29
C PHE A 212 14.40 -4.94 -15.52
N LEU A 213 15.35 -4.35 -16.24
CA LEU A 213 16.25 -3.34 -15.69
C LEU A 213 15.43 -2.06 -15.39
N ASN A 214 14.99 -1.93 -14.16
CA ASN A 214 14.19 -0.83 -13.65
C ASN A 214 15.07 0.31 -13.10
N GLU A 215 14.49 1.33 -12.48
CA GLU A 215 15.24 2.46 -11.93
C GLU A 215 16.15 2.04 -10.76
N THR A 216 15.70 1.13 -9.91
CA THR A 216 16.48 0.56 -8.79
C THR A 216 17.69 -0.23 -9.28
N ALA A 217 17.53 -0.97 -10.39
CA ALA A 217 18.61 -1.75 -10.99
C ALA A 217 19.82 -0.88 -11.43
N LYS A 218 19.63 0.43 -11.63
CA LYS A 218 20.71 1.38 -11.95
C LYS A 218 21.74 1.52 -10.84
N PHE A 219 21.36 1.20 -9.61
CA PHE A 219 22.21 1.25 -8.41
C PHE A 219 22.72 -0.13 -8.00
N ALA A 220 22.24 -1.20 -8.64
CA ALA A 220 22.56 -2.57 -8.26
C ALA A 220 24.02 -2.93 -8.49
N HIS A 221 24.63 -3.60 -7.51
CA HIS A 221 25.94 -4.25 -7.66
C HIS A 221 25.79 -5.58 -8.39
N VAL A 222 24.65 -6.27 -8.20
CA VAL A 222 24.29 -7.51 -8.87
C VAL A 222 22.84 -7.43 -9.33
N PHE A 223 22.59 -7.78 -10.60
CA PHE A 223 21.25 -7.95 -11.12
C PHE A 223 20.98 -9.42 -11.43
N LEU A 224 19.93 -9.98 -10.84
CA LEU A 224 19.47 -11.34 -11.08
C LEU A 224 18.19 -11.28 -11.94
N PRO A 225 18.16 -11.97 -13.09
CA PRO A 225 16.95 -12.00 -13.91
C PRO A 225 15.83 -12.76 -13.21
N GLY A 226 14.68 -12.10 -13.07
CA GLY A 226 13.46 -12.66 -12.51
C GLY A 226 12.63 -13.44 -13.52
N ALA A 227 11.58 -14.10 -13.06
CA ALA A 227 10.61 -14.82 -13.86
C ALA A 227 9.20 -14.20 -13.71
N SER A 228 8.49 -14.07 -14.83
CA SER A 228 7.09 -13.64 -14.81
C SER A 228 6.17 -14.71 -14.22
N PHE A 229 4.92 -14.35 -13.94
CA PHE A 229 3.91 -15.30 -13.45
C PHE A 229 3.56 -16.41 -14.44
N LEU A 230 3.86 -16.23 -15.74
CA LEU A 230 3.69 -17.26 -16.76
C LEU A 230 4.78 -18.34 -16.71
N GLU A 231 5.88 -18.07 -16.06
CA GLU A 231 7.10 -18.87 -16.05
C GLU A 231 7.28 -19.66 -14.74
N LYS A 232 6.32 -19.58 -13.81
CA LYS A 232 6.40 -20.24 -12.48
C LYS A 232 5.07 -20.81 -12.02
N ASP A 233 5.13 -21.87 -11.22
CA ASP A 233 4.03 -22.33 -10.40
C ASP A 233 3.99 -21.56 -9.07
N GLY A 234 2.80 -21.47 -8.48
CA GLY A 234 2.63 -20.82 -7.19
C GLY A 234 1.17 -20.65 -6.80
N THR A 235 0.93 -19.73 -5.90
CA THR A 235 -0.41 -19.28 -5.50
C THR A 235 -0.47 -17.77 -5.44
N PHE A 236 -1.63 -17.20 -5.79
CA PHE A 236 -1.96 -15.79 -5.55
C PHE A 236 -3.18 -15.70 -4.64
N THR A 237 -3.17 -14.75 -3.73
CA THR A 237 -4.32 -14.44 -2.88
C THR A 237 -4.85 -13.05 -3.21
N ASN A 238 -6.14 -12.96 -3.52
CA ASN A 238 -6.80 -11.71 -3.86
C ASN A 238 -7.38 -10.97 -2.63
N ALA A 239 -7.98 -9.80 -2.86
CA ALA A 239 -8.54 -8.96 -1.79
C ALA A 239 -9.67 -9.62 -0.98
N GLU A 240 -10.34 -10.62 -1.52
CA GLU A 240 -11.34 -11.42 -0.78
C GLU A 240 -10.75 -12.62 -0.02
N ARG A 241 -9.42 -12.65 0.15
CA ARG A 241 -8.68 -13.74 0.83
C ARG A 241 -8.73 -15.07 0.07
N ARG A 242 -9.01 -15.04 -1.22
CA ARG A 242 -9.14 -16.22 -2.06
C ARG A 242 -7.79 -16.61 -2.63
N ILE A 243 -7.29 -17.77 -2.20
CA ILE A 243 -6.06 -18.40 -2.67
C ILE A 243 -6.38 -19.16 -3.96
N SER A 244 -5.67 -18.84 -5.03
CA SER A 244 -5.80 -19.47 -6.34
C SER A 244 -4.45 -19.96 -6.85
N ARG A 245 -4.47 -21.06 -7.62
CA ARG A 245 -3.26 -21.59 -8.27
C ARG A 245 -2.80 -20.72 -9.43
N VAL A 246 -1.51 -20.44 -9.46
CA VAL A 246 -0.78 -19.98 -10.64
C VAL A 246 -0.09 -21.19 -11.26
N ARG A 247 -0.27 -21.40 -12.56
CA ARG A 247 0.30 -22.54 -13.28
C ARG A 247 1.30 -22.06 -14.32
N LYS A 248 2.47 -22.65 -14.31
CA LYS A 248 3.52 -22.36 -15.28
C LYS A 248 3.05 -22.69 -16.70
N ALA A 249 3.05 -21.69 -17.58
CA ALA A 249 2.68 -21.82 -18.98
C ALA A 249 3.90 -22.00 -19.90
N MET A 250 5.08 -21.53 -19.48
CA MET A 250 6.32 -21.60 -20.26
C MET A 250 7.54 -21.72 -19.33
N PRO A 251 8.67 -22.26 -19.81
CA PRO A 251 9.88 -22.29 -19.02
C PRO A 251 10.41 -20.87 -18.75
N PRO A 252 11.03 -20.62 -17.59
CA PRO A 252 11.60 -19.31 -17.29
C PRO A 252 12.77 -18.99 -18.24
N LEU A 253 12.74 -17.80 -18.83
CA LEU A 253 13.82 -17.31 -19.70
C LEU A 253 15.16 -17.18 -18.95
N SER A 254 15.11 -16.86 -17.67
CA SER A 254 16.26 -16.81 -16.77
C SER A 254 16.82 -18.20 -16.41
N GLY A 255 16.14 -19.28 -16.78
CA GLY A 255 16.46 -20.66 -16.41
C GLY A 255 16.00 -21.05 -14.98
N LYS A 256 15.52 -20.12 -14.17
CA LYS A 256 15.05 -20.33 -12.80
C LYS A 256 13.79 -19.51 -12.51
N ALA A 257 12.86 -20.07 -11.75
CA ALA A 257 11.79 -19.30 -11.14
C ALA A 257 12.33 -18.44 -9.96
N ASP A 258 11.59 -17.42 -9.54
CA ASP A 258 12.05 -16.50 -8.49
C ASP A 258 12.31 -17.22 -7.16
N TRP A 259 11.43 -18.16 -6.78
CA TRP A 259 11.61 -18.95 -5.56
C TRP A 259 12.88 -19.82 -5.58
N GLU A 260 13.26 -20.35 -6.76
CA GLU A 260 14.52 -21.10 -6.93
C GLU A 260 15.74 -20.17 -6.80
N GLY A 261 15.64 -18.94 -7.31
CA GLY A 261 16.65 -17.90 -7.14
C GLY A 261 16.81 -17.50 -5.66
N THR A 262 15.71 -17.26 -4.96
CA THR A 262 15.69 -16.96 -3.52
C THR A 262 16.29 -18.10 -2.71
N MET A 263 15.91 -19.35 -2.98
CA MET A 263 16.45 -20.54 -2.34
C MET A 263 17.97 -20.67 -2.57
N ALA A 264 18.43 -20.44 -3.80
CA ALA A 264 19.85 -20.51 -4.13
C ALA A 264 20.67 -19.43 -3.38
N LEU A 265 20.14 -18.20 -3.30
CA LEU A 265 20.76 -17.12 -2.54
C LEU A 265 20.82 -17.45 -1.05
N ALA A 266 19.70 -17.89 -0.47
CA ALA A 266 19.64 -18.30 0.94
C ALA A 266 20.65 -19.41 1.27
N ASN A 267 20.75 -20.43 0.40
CA ASN A 267 21.71 -21.52 0.58
C ASN A 267 23.17 -21.04 0.44
N ALA A 268 23.44 -20.07 -0.43
CA ALA A 268 24.77 -19.47 -0.51
C ALA A 268 25.14 -18.64 0.75
N LEU A 269 24.14 -18.17 1.47
CA LEU A 269 24.29 -17.48 2.76
C LEU A 269 24.32 -18.45 3.97
N GLY A 270 24.26 -19.77 3.74
CA GLY A 270 24.39 -20.79 4.78
C GLY A 270 23.08 -21.43 5.24
N CYS A 271 21.94 -21.12 4.62
CA CYS A 271 20.70 -21.84 4.82
C CYS A 271 20.78 -23.23 4.17
N ASN A 272 19.82 -24.10 4.51
CA ASN A 272 19.71 -25.43 3.91
C ASN A 272 18.28 -25.67 3.41
N PHE A 273 17.84 -24.88 2.44
CA PHE A 273 16.53 -25.03 1.81
C PHE A 273 16.61 -26.09 0.71
N GLN A 274 15.66 -27.02 0.72
CA GLN A 274 15.63 -28.14 -0.21
C GLN A 274 14.19 -28.37 -0.70
N TYR A 275 13.69 -27.48 -1.54
CA TYR A 275 12.38 -27.62 -2.15
C TYR A 275 12.53 -27.96 -3.63
N GLY A 276 11.81 -29.00 -4.07
CA GLY A 276 11.73 -29.39 -5.48
C GLY A 276 10.56 -28.73 -6.22
N HIS A 277 9.54 -28.27 -5.49
CA HIS A 277 8.35 -27.67 -6.08
C HIS A 277 7.65 -26.72 -5.07
N PRO A 278 6.98 -25.63 -5.52
CA PRO A 278 6.27 -24.71 -4.62
C PRO A 278 5.16 -25.34 -3.77
N SER A 279 4.66 -26.53 -4.14
CA SER A 279 3.72 -27.26 -3.27
C SER A 279 4.33 -27.68 -1.93
N GLU A 280 5.63 -28.00 -1.92
CA GLU A 280 6.35 -28.37 -0.69
C GLU A 280 6.48 -27.16 0.24
N ILE A 281 6.68 -25.95 -0.35
CA ILE A 281 6.66 -24.69 0.40
C ILE A 281 5.26 -24.44 0.98
N MET A 282 4.19 -24.67 0.20
CA MET A 282 2.81 -24.56 0.70
C MET A 282 2.51 -25.56 1.82
N ASP A 283 3.02 -26.78 1.74
CA ASP A 283 2.86 -27.80 2.77
C ASP A 283 3.56 -27.38 4.09
N GLU A 284 4.71 -26.71 4.00
CA GLU A 284 5.38 -26.11 5.16
C GLU A 284 4.59 -24.92 5.73
N ILE A 285 4.12 -24.01 4.87
CA ILE A 285 3.22 -22.91 5.29
C ILE A 285 2.01 -23.47 6.04
N ALA A 286 1.38 -24.52 5.52
CA ALA A 286 0.21 -25.15 6.13
C ALA A 286 0.51 -25.75 7.51
N ARG A 287 1.69 -26.34 7.70
CA ARG A 287 2.11 -26.88 9.01
C ARG A 287 2.35 -25.78 10.05
N LEU A 288 2.90 -24.65 9.62
CA LEU A 288 3.31 -23.57 10.50
C LEU A 288 2.23 -22.49 10.72
N THR A 289 1.20 -22.46 9.89
CA THR A 289 0.24 -21.34 9.84
C THR A 289 -1.19 -21.85 10.06
N PRO A 290 -1.78 -21.67 11.26
CA PRO A 290 -3.12 -22.21 11.59
C PRO A 290 -4.24 -21.79 10.62
N THR A 291 -4.15 -20.58 10.05
CA THR A 291 -5.13 -20.09 9.07
C THR A 291 -5.00 -20.74 7.69
N PHE A 292 -3.89 -21.43 7.42
CA PHE A 292 -3.59 -22.14 6.17
C PHE A 292 -3.49 -23.65 6.33
N ASN A 293 -3.71 -24.19 7.53
CA ASN A 293 -3.51 -25.61 7.86
C ASN A 293 -4.26 -26.56 6.90
N GLY A 294 -5.43 -26.18 6.42
CA GLY A 294 -6.22 -26.95 5.47
C GLY A 294 -5.91 -26.69 4.00
N VAL A 295 -4.91 -25.86 3.67
CA VAL A 295 -4.59 -25.49 2.29
C VAL A 295 -3.54 -26.44 1.72
N SER A 296 -3.78 -26.96 0.52
CA SER A 296 -2.80 -27.73 -0.24
C SER A 296 -3.03 -27.55 -1.74
N TYR A 297 -2.01 -27.79 -2.56
CA TYR A 297 -2.14 -27.73 -4.03
C TYR A 297 -3.19 -28.71 -4.53
N LYS A 298 -3.22 -29.92 -3.98
CA LYS A 298 -4.25 -30.93 -4.30
C LYS A 298 -5.66 -30.40 -4.06
N LYS A 299 -5.90 -29.75 -2.92
CA LYS A 299 -7.20 -29.21 -2.57
C LYS A 299 -7.57 -27.99 -3.43
N LEU A 300 -6.61 -27.12 -3.71
CA LEU A 300 -6.80 -25.99 -4.64
C LEU A 300 -7.13 -26.45 -6.06
N ASP A 301 -6.53 -27.54 -6.53
CA ASP A 301 -6.85 -28.11 -7.84
C ASP A 301 -8.25 -28.74 -7.90
N GLN A 302 -8.74 -29.27 -6.78
CA GLN A 302 -10.10 -29.83 -6.69
C GLN A 302 -11.19 -28.76 -6.57
N LEU A 303 -10.95 -27.71 -5.78
CA LEU A 303 -11.94 -26.66 -5.46
C LEU A 303 -11.81 -25.43 -6.38
N GLY A 304 -10.71 -25.30 -7.13
CA GLY A 304 -10.39 -24.13 -7.94
C GLY A 304 -9.78 -23.00 -7.10
N SER A 305 -10.26 -22.76 -5.93
CA SER A 305 -9.75 -21.74 -4.97
C SER A 305 -10.25 -21.98 -3.56
N ILE A 306 -9.59 -21.38 -2.57
CA ILE A 306 -9.98 -21.47 -1.15
C ILE A 306 -9.87 -20.08 -0.52
N GLN A 307 -10.90 -19.65 0.24
CA GLN A 307 -10.80 -18.45 1.08
C GLN A 307 -10.27 -18.83 2.46
N TRP A 308 -9.12 -18.27 2.86
CA TRP A 308 -8.61 -18.50 4.21
C TRP A 308 -9.40 -17.68 5.26
N PRO A 309 -9.44 -18.07 6.53
CA PRO A 309 -8.92 -19.28 7.15
C PRO A 309 -9.47 -20.58 6.56
N CYS A 310 -8.58 -21.57 6.39
CA CYS A 310 -8.94 -22.92 6.00
C CYS A 310 -8.18 -23.90 6.90
N ASN A 311 -8.90 -24.60 7.75
CA ASN A 311 -8.37 -25.54 8.74
C ASN A 311 -9.38 -26.65 9.04
N ASP A 312 -9.16 -27.45 10.08
CA ASP A 312 -10.06 -28.55 10.45
C ASP A 312 -11.47 -28.08 10.84
N HIS A 313 -11.62 -26.86 11.36
CA HIS A 313 -12.92 -26.28 11.70
C HIS A 313 -13.64 -25.68 10.46
N THR A 314 -12.89 -25.23 9.50
CA THR A 314 -13.38 -24.63 8.25
C THR A 314 -12.74 -25.28 7.03
N PRO A 315 -12.98 -26.60 6.79
CA PRO A 315 -12.28 -27.34 5.75
C PRO A 315 -12.60 -26.90 4.31
N ALA A 316 -13.70 -26.20 4.10
CA ALA A 316 -14.06 -25.60 2.81
C ALA A 316 -13.58 -24.14 2.66
N GLY A 317 -12.93 -23.60 3.69
CA GLY A 317 -12.55 -22.19 3.79
C GLY A 317 -13.62 -21.35 4.52
N THR A 318 -13.34 -20.04 4.66
CA THR A 318 -14.15 -19.10 5.45
C THR A 318 -14.61 -17.94 4.58
N PRO A 319 -15.82 -18.00 3.97
CA PRO A 319 -16.34 -16.91 3.14
C PRO A 319 -16.60 -15.62 3.93
N VAL A 320 -17.14 -15.74 5.14
CA VAL A 320 -17.48 -14.63 6.02
C VAL A 320 -16.60 -14.66 7.26
N MET A 321 -15.90 -13.55 7.52
CA MET A 321 -15.06 -13.41 8.71
C MET A 321 -15.85 -12.93 9.92
N HIS A 322 -15.37 -13.28 11.12
CA HIS A 322 -15.88 -12.76 12.40
C HIS A 322 -17.38 -13.04 12.65
N VAL A 323 -17.87 -14.22 12.25
CA VAL A 323 -19.29 -14.58 12.42
C VAL A 323 -19.67 -14.62 13.90
N ASP A 324 -18.92 -15.38 14.71
CA ASP A 324 -19.23 -15.57 16.13
C ASP A 324 -18.44 -14.61 17.05
N GLU A 325 -17.15 -14.41 16.75
CA GLU A 325 -16.28 -13.57 17.57
C GLU A 325 -15.19 -12.88 16.72
N PHE A 326 -14.53 -11.88 17.29
CA PHE A 326 -13.31 -11.32 16.73
C PHE A 326 -12.11 -12.15 17.16
N VAL A 327 -11.04 -12.13 16.37
CA VAL A 327 -9.78 -12.85 16.71
C VAL A 327 -9.25 -12.46 18.10
N ARG A 328 -9.44 -11.22 18.52
CA ARG A 328 -9.08 -10.73 19.86
C ARG A 328 -10.15 -10.98 20.95
N GLY A 329 -11.25 -11.65 20.63
CA GLY A 329 -12.42 -11.86 21.50
C GLY A 329 -13.47 -10.76 21.31
N LYS A 330 -13.43 -9.69 22.13
CA LYS A 330 -14.37 -8.56 22.02
C LYS A 330 -13.85 -7.47 21.07
N GLY A 331 -14.77 -6.85 20.35
CA GLY A 331 -14.50 -5.68 19.51
C GLY A 331 -14.07 -4.48 20.36
N PHE A 332 -13.09 -3.72 19.87
CA PHE A 332 -12.51 -2.58 20.56
C PHE A 332 -12.82 -1.29 19.79
N PHE A 333 -13.47 -0.33 20.44
CA PHE A 333 -13.70 1.00 19.88
C PHE A 333 -12.50 1.90 20.15
N ALA A 334 -11.76 2.25 19.11
CA ALA A 334 -10.58 3.09 19.21
C ALA A 334 -10.97 4.58 19.22
N ILE A 335 -10.28 5.38 20.03
CA ILE A 335 -10.36 6.84 19.96
C ILE A 335 -9.64 7.31 18.68
N THR A 336 -10.36 7.98 17.80
CA THR A 336 -9.90 8.40 16.47
C THR A 336 -9.79 9.92 16.38
N GLU A 337 -8.88 10.48 17.17
CA GLU A 337 -8.62 11.93 17.18
C GLU A 337 -8.01 12.36 15.84
N TYR A 338 -8.50 13.47 15.29
CA TYR A 338 -7.90 14.04 14.09
C TYR A 338 -6.66 14.86 14.45
N VAL A 339 -5.54 14.46 13.87
CA VAL A 339 -4.29 15.23 13.92
C VAL A 339 -4.00 15.74 12.50
N PRO A 340 -3.90 17.06 12.29
CA PRO A 340 -3.59 17.58 10.97
C PRO A 340 -2.20 17.13 10.48
N THR A 341 -2.10 16.86 9.18
CA THR A 341 -0.81 16.59 8.53
C THR A 341 0.14 17.80 8.62
N GLU A 342 1.44 17.56 8.49
CA GLU A 342 2.44 18.62 8.32
C GLU A 342 2.41 19.25 6.92
N GLU A 343 1.87 18.52 5.94
CA GLU A 343 1.70 18.96 4.56
C GLU A 343 0.49 19.90 4.40
N ARG A 344 0.62 21.12 4.93
CA ARG A 344 -0.44 22.15 4.84
C ARG A 344 -0.10 23.17 3.78
N ALA A 345 -1.11 23.54 2.99
CA ALA A 345 -1.00 24.70 2.10
C ALA A 345 -0.63 25.94 2.90
N ASN A 346 0.31 26.71 2.38
CA ASN A 346 0.82 27.93 3.00
C ASN A 346 1.22 28.96 1.92
N ARG A 347 1.70 30.12 2.32
CA ARG A 347 2.06 31.17 1.35
C ARG A 347 3.14 30.74 0.34
N LYS A 348 4.07 29.87 0.72
CA LYS A 348 5.14 29.38 -0.16
C LYS A 348 4.66 28.23 -1.06
N PHE A 349 3.83 27.38 -0.53
CA PHE A 349 3.25 26.20 -1.19
C PHE A 349 1.72 26.25 -1.06
N PRO A 350 1.03 27.03 -1.93
CA PRO A 350 -0.38 27.34 -1.74
C PRO A 350 -1.35 26.26 -2.24
N LEU A 351 -0.87 25.25 -2.94
CA LEU A 351 -1.68 24.15 -3.48
C LEU A 351 -1.35 22.83 -2.78
N LEU A 352 -2.30 21.91 -2.80
CA LEU A 352 -2.11 20.55 -2.37
C LEU A 352 -2.03 19.62 -3.59
N LEU A 353 -0.93 18.88 -3.69
CA LEU A 353 -0.79 17.79 -4.64
C LEU A 353 -1.38 16.52 -4.05
N THR A 354 -2.20 15.83 -4.83
CA THR A 354 -2.55 14.42 -4.59
C THR A 354 -2.06 13.56 -5.75
N THR A 355 -1.60 12.35 -5.47
CA THR A 355 -1.12 11.42 -6.47
C THR A 355 -2.07 10.25 -6.67
N GLY A 356 -2.03 9.64 -7.83
CA GLY A 356 -2.87 8.47 -8.12
C GLY A 356 -2.39 7.65 -9.30
N ARG A 357 -3.27 6.80 -9.80
CA ARG A 357 -3.05 5.92 -10.94
C ARG A 357 -4.08 6.16 -12.03
N ILE A 358 -3.74 5.76 -13.27
CA ILE A 358 -4.64 5.72 -14.42
C ILE A 358 -4.83 4.30 -14.89
N LEU A 359 -5.93 4.01 -15.59
CA LEU A 359 -6.29 2.64 -15.99
C LEU A 359 -5.29 1.99 -16.95
N SER A 360 -4.57 2.79 -17.76
CA SER A 360 -3.61 2.28 -18.74
C SER A 360 -2.27 1.86 -18.15
N GLN A 361 -1.97 2.25 -16.91
CA GLN A 361 -0.68 1.99 -16.27
C GLN A 361 -0.84 1.30 -14.91
N TYR A 362 0.12 0.45 -14.56
CA TYR A 362 0.13 -0.32 -13.31
C TYR A 362 1.36 0.05 -12.47
N ASN A 363 1.14 0.45 -11.21
CA ASN A 363 2.18 0.91 -10.28
C ASN A 363 3.10 1.95 -10.94
N VAL A 364 4.42 1.79 -10.83
CA VAL A 364 5.44 2.65 -11.45
C VAL A 364 5.57 2.45 -12.98
N GLY A 365 4.68 1.66 -13.59
CA GLY A 365 4.64 1.45 -15.04
C GLY A 365 5.75 0.57 -15.61
N ALA A 366 6.58 -0.09 -14.78
CA ALA A 366 7.71 -0.87 -15.24
C ALA A 366 7.33 -1.93 -16.29
N GLN A 367 6.19 -2.59 -16.13
CA GLN A 367 5.67 -3.55 -17.11
C GLN A 367 4.81 -2.86 -18.18
N THR A 368 3.82 -2.07 -17.77
CA THR A 368 2.78 -1.55 -18.66
C THR A 368 3.28 -0.52 -19.66
N ARG A 369 4.31 0.27 -19.32
CA ARG A 369 5.00 1.16 -20.29
C ARG A 369 5.67 0.40 -21.44
N ARG A 370 5.91 -0.91 -21.29
CA ARG A 370 6.50 -1.78 -22.32
C ARG A 370 5.46 -2.51 -23.19
N THR A 371 4.19 -2.16 -23.01
CA THR A 371 3.06 -2.72 -23.75
C THR A 371 2.40 -1.65 -24.62
N SER A 372 1.38 -2.03 -25.40
CA SER A 372 0.57 -1.08 -26.18
C SER A 372 -0.21 -0.07 -25.34
N ASN A 373 -0.31 -0.26 -24.02
CA ASN A 373 -0.95 0.69 -23.12
C ASN A 373 -0.25 2.07 -23.11
N SER A 374 1.05 2.13 -23.42
CA SER A 374 1.79 3.38 -23.60
C SER A 374 1.24 4.28 -24.70
N GLN A 375 0.46 3.72 -25.65
CA GLN A 375 -0.20 4.54 -26.69
C GLN A 375 -1.35 5.40 -26.17
N TRP A 376 -1.90 5.08 -25.00
CA TRP A 376 -2.99 5.84 -24.40
C TRP A 376 -2.48 7.00 -23.53
N HIS A 377 -1.38 6.76 -22.80
CA HIS A 377 -0.71 7.75 -21.97
C HIS A 377 0.78 7.42 -21.95
N ASP A 378 1.57 8.27 -22.55
CA ASP A 378 3.02 8.14 -22.71
C ASP A 378 3.83 9.01 -21.73
N GLU A 379 3.13 9.84 -20.93
CA GLU A 379 3.69 10.68 -19.88
C GLU A 379 2.74 10.82 -18.69
N ASP A 380 3.27 11.29 -17.55
CA ASP A 380 2.47 11.78 -16.43
C ASP A 380 2.21 13.28 -16.65
N THR A 381 0.96 13.72 -16.51
CA THR A 381 0.54 15.12 -16.64
C THR A 381 0.17 15.71 -15.28
N LEU A 382 0.14 17.04 -15.19
CA LEU A 382 -0.35 17.74 -14.00
C LEU A 382 -1.76 18.27 -14.27
N GLU A 383 -2.77 17.67 -13.62
CA GLU A 383 -4.14 18.19 -13.67
C GLU A 383 -4.25 19.43 -12.78
N ILE A 384 -4.76 20.51 -13.37
CA ILE A 384 -4.88 21.82 -12.74
C ILE A 384 -6.28 22.36 -12.98
N HIS A 385 -6.95 22.83 -11.92
CA HIS A 385 -8.25 23.48 -12.08
C HIS A 385 -8.14 24.76 -12.94
N PRO A 386 -9.11 25.06 -13.84
CA PRO A 386 -9.07 26.26 -14.68
C PRO A 386 -8.82 27.56 -13.92
N HIS A 387 -9.41 27.75 -12.75
CA HIS A 387 -9.18 28.90 -11.88
C HIS A 387 -7.70 29.04 -11.48
N ASP A 388 -7.09 27.96 -10.99
CA ASP A 388 -5.69 27.97 -10.56
C ASP A 388 -4.71 28.16 -11.73
N ALA A 389 -5.08 27.64 -12.91
CA ALA A 389 -4.31 27.80 -14.14
C ALA A 389 -4.35 29.26 -14.64
N GLU A 390 -5.54 29.88 -14.67
CA GLU A 390 -5.73 31.27 -15.07
C GLU A 390 -4.94 32.25 -14.20
N GLU A 391 -5.03 32.09 -12.86
CA GLU A 391 -4.27 32.92 -11.90
C GLU A 391 -2.76 32.89 -12.13
N ARG A 392 -2.24 31.81 -12.73
CA ARG A 392 -0.79 31.57 -12.95
C ARG A 392 -0.37 31.70 -14.40
N GLY A 393 -1.30 32.07 -15.29
CA GLY A 393 -1.05 32.21 -16.75
C GLY A 393 -0.65 30.88 -17.40
N ILE A 394 -1.19 29.76 -16.89
CA ILE A 394 -0.94 28.41 -17.41
C ILE A 394 -2.07 28.03 -18.36
N SER A 395 -1.72 27.53 -19.54
CA SER A 395 -2.64 26.96 -20.53
C SER A 395 -2.48 25.44 -20.60
N HIS A 396 -3.50 24.75 -21.08
CA HIS A 396 -3.41 23.32 -21.36
C HIS A 396 -2.24 23.01 -22.30
N GLY A 397 -1.41 22.01 -21.95
CA GLY A 397 -0.21 21.63 -22.69
C GLY A 397 1.05 22.45 -22.37
N ASP A 398 0.96 23.50 -21.57
CA ASP A 398 2.14 24.23 -21.10
C ASP A 398 3.02 23.37 -20.19
N TRP A 399 4.32 23.62 -20.20
CA TRP A 399 5.24 23.06 -19.22
C TRP A 399 5.10 23.79 -17.91
N VAL A 400 4.86 23.03 -16.86
CA VAL A 400 4.63 23.52 -15.50
C VAL A 400 5.66 22.92 -14.55
N GLY A 401 6.45 23.79 -13.94
CA GLY A 401 7.30 23.43 -12.81
C GLY A 401 6.43 23.26 -11.59
N ILE A 402 6.61 22.13 -10.91
CA ILE A 402 6.00 21.84 -9.63
C ILE A 402 7.09 21.63 -8.58
N GLN A 403 6.99 22.33 -7.47
CA GLN A 403 7.98 22.35 -6.40
C GLN A 403 7.33 22.08 -5.05
N SER A 404 7.98 21.24 -4.25
CA SER A 404 7.67 20.99 -2.84
C SER A 404 8.84 21.41 -1.93
N ARG A 405 8.83 21.00 -0.68
CA ARG A 405 9.93 21.20 0.28
C ARG A 405 11.19 20.39 -0.07
N VAL A 406 11.01 19.25 -0.74
CA VAL A 406 12.10 18.28 -0.96
C VAL A 406 12.64 18.26 -2.39
N GLY A 407 11.88 18.78 -3.36
CA GLY A 407 12.36 18.77 -4.74
C GLY A 407 11.45 19.50 -5.73
N GLU A 408 11.83 19.39 -6.99
CA GLU A 408 11.10 19.98 -8.12
C GLU A 408 11.10 19.05 -9.34
N THR A 409 10.03 19.08 -10.11
CA THR A 409 9.95 18.44 -11.42
C THR A 409 9.13 19.31 -12.38
N VAL A 410 9.03 18.89 -13.63
CA VAL A 410 8.25 19.61 -14.67
C VAL A 410 7.33 18.62 -15.37
N LEU A 411 6.06 18.98 -15.50
CA LEU A 411 5.02 18.18 -16.13
C LEU A 411 4.25 19.03 -17.15
N HIS A 412 3.60 18.43 -18.14
CA HIS A 412 2.65 19.14 -18.98
C HIS A 412 1.32 19.35 -18.23
N ALA A 413 0.76 20.55 -18.38
CA ALA A 413 -0.52 20.90 -17.77
C ALA A 413 -1.69 20.21 -18.49
N ASP A 414 -2.53 19.53 -17.73
CA ASP A 414 -3.90 19.15 -18.12
C ASP A 414 -4.90 20.05 -17.39
N VAL A 415 -5.33 21.13 -18.03
CA VAL A 415 -6.30 22.07 -17.42
C VAL A 415 -7.69 21.45 -17.47
N THR A 416 -8.24 21.10 -16.29
CA THR A 416 -9.47 20.32 -16.16
C THR A 416 -10.24 20.61 -14.88
N SER A 417 -11.56 20.51 -14.92
CA SER A 417 -12.44 20.63 -13.76
C SER A 417 -12.57 19.33 -12.93
N ARG A 418 -11.81 18.29 -13.25
CA ARG A 418 -11.79 17.05 -12.46
C ARG A 418 -11.20 17.25 -11.06
N VAL A 419 -10.26 18.16 -10.92
CA VAL A 419 -9.71 18.58 -9.62
C VAL A 419 -10.45 19.82 -9.10
N LYS A 420 -10.40 20.05 -7.81
CA LYS A 420 -10.98 21.25 -7.18
C LYS A 420 -9.96 22.39 -7.16
N PRO A 421 -10.40 23.67 -7.10
CA PRO A 421 -9.49 24.79 -6.85
C PRO A 421 -8.63 24.54 -5.59
N GLY A 422 -7.36 24.87 -5.67
CA GLY A 422 -6.39 24.64 -4.59
C GLY A 422 -5.80 23.22 -4.56
N VAL A 423 -6.25 22.30 -5.44
CA VAL A 423 -5.74 20.92 -5.53
C VAL A 423 -5.22 20.66 -6.94
N VAL A 424 -4.05 20.03 -7.03
CA VAL A 424 -3.49 19.52 -8.28
C VAL A 424 -3.28 18.01 -8.17
N TYR A 425 -3.32 17.31 -9.31
CA TYR A 425 -3.18 15.85 -9.35
C TYR A 425 -2.15 15.44 -10.40
N THR A 426 -1.36 14.42 -10.06
CA THR A 426 -0.47 13.75 -11.03
C THR A 426 -0.39 12.26 -10.78
N THR A 427 0.17 11.55 -11.75
CA THR A 427 0.54 10.13 -11.64
C THR A 427 2.06 9.98 -11.51
N PHE A 428 2.53 8.74 -11.28
CA PHE A 428 3.95 8.43 -11.03
C PHE A 428 4.44 7.26 -11.88
N HIS A 429 3.82 7.07 -13.05
CA HIS A 429 4.08 5.89 -13.89
C HIS A 429 5.34 6.02 -14.76
N HIS A 430 5.84 7.23 -14.96
CA HIS A 430 6.98 7.50 -15.84
C HIS A 430 8.18 8.03 -15.07
N PRO A 431 9.35 7.36 -15.10
CA PRO A 431 10.53 7.80 -14.36
C PRO A 431 11.00 9.22 -14.71
N VAL A 432 10.79 9.62 -15.98
CA VAL A 432 11.23 10.95 -16.45
C VAL A 432 10.42 12.09 -15.82
N SER A 433 9.15 11.87 -15.52
CA SER A 433 8.31 12.86 -14.83
C SER A 433 8.70 13.05 -13.37
N GLY A 434 9.21 12.00 -12.71
CA GLY A 434 9.78 12.11 -11.38
C GLY A 434 8.80 12.63 -10.33
N ALA A 435 7.56 12.12 -10.31
CA ALA A 435 6.55 12.60 -9.37
C ALA A 435 6.98 12.43 -7.90
N ASN A 436 7.71 11.36 -7.57
CA ASN A 436 8.21 11.13 -6.22
C ASN A 436 9.47 11.94 -5.85
N VAL A 437 10.01 12.73 -6.78
CA VAL A 437 11.01 13.76 -6.45
C VAL A 437 10.43 14.87 -5.56
N ILE A 438 9.10 15.08 -5.65
CA ILE A 438 8.39 16.15 -4.93
C ILE A 438 7.54 15.64 -3.77
N THR A 439 7.22 14.35 -3.68
CA THR A 439 6.54 13.78 -2.51
C THR A 439 7.49 13.72 -1.32
N THR A 440 6.96 13.96 -0.11
CA THR A 440 7.78 14.04 1.10
C THR A 440 7.77 12.70 1.85
N ASP A 441 8.71 12.54 2.77
CA ASP A 441 8.87 11.42 3.68
C ASP A 441 7.88 11.41 4.86
N ASN A 442 6.94 12.38 4.90
CA ASN A 442 5.86 12.35 5.87
C ASN A 442 5.05 11.05 5.74
N SER A 443 4.70 10.43 6.86
CA SER A 443 4.17 9.06 6.85
C SER A 443 3.15 8.82 7.96
N ASP A 444 2.42 7.71 7.86
CA ASP A 444 1.49 7.25 8.88
C ASP A 444 2.22 6.95 10.21
N TRP A 445 1.67 7.44 11.30
CA TRP A 445 2.26 7.36 12.63
C TRP A 445 2.48 5.92 13.14
N ALA A 446 1.68 4.95 12.70
CA ALA A 446 1.73 3.57 13.18
C ALA A 446 2.53 2.65 12.26
N THR A 447 2.44 2.87 10.93
CA THR A 447 2.95 1.93 9.92
C THR A 447 4.15 2.47 9.14
N ASN A 448 4.46 3.77 9.23
CA ASN A 448 5.41 4.48 8.37
C ASN A 448 5.04 4.40 6.87
N CYS A 449 3.77 4.10 6.54
CA CYS A 449 3.30 4.19 5.16
C CYS A 449 3.38 5.66 4.70
N PRO A 450 4.08 5.97 3.59
CA PRO A 450 4.24 7.34 3.14
C PRO A 450 2.91 8.03 2.80
N GLU A 451 2.84 9.34 3.06
CA GLU A 451 1.66 10.16 2.80
C GLU A 451 1.63 10.66 1.34
N TYR A 452 1.48 9.75 0.38
CA TYR A 452 1.47 10.09 -1.05
C TYR A 452 0.28 10.97 -1.49
N LYS A 453 -0.78 11.06 -0.70
CA LYS A 453 -2.02 11.75 -1.06
C LYS A 453 -2.04 13.22 -0.70
N VAL A 454 -1.05 13.70 0.05
CA VAL A 454 -0.99 15.11 0.45
C VAL A 454 0.46 15.59 0.42
N THR A 455 0.73 16.56 -0.46
CA THR A 455 2.02 17.28 -0.50
C THR A 455 1.73 18.75 -0.79
N ALA A 456 2.24 19.66 0.04
CA ALA A 456 2.10 21.09 -0.22
C ALA A 456 3.07 21.53 -1.32
N VAL A 457 2.54 22.15 -2.38
CA VAL A 457 3.30 22.49 -3.60
C VAL A 457 3.07 23.92 -4.10
N GLN A 458 4.03 24.42 -4.85
CA GLN A 458 3.93 25.58 -5.71
C GLN A 458 4.03 25.14 -7.16
N ILE A 459 3.27 25.78 -8.05
CA ILE A 459 3.34 25.56 -9.48
C ILE A 459 3.59 26.87 -10.23
N SER A 460 4.32 26.79 -11.35
CA SER A 460 4.58 27.94 -12.21
C SER A 460 4.83 27.49 -13.66
N LYS A 461 4.45 28.32 -14.61
CA LYS A 461 4.80 28.08 -16.02
C LYS A 461 6.31 28.18 -16.22
N VAL A 462 6.89 27.22 -16.94
CA VAL A 462 8.33 27.14 -17.23
C VAL A 462 8.56 26.88 -18.73
N THR A 463 9.81 27.09 -19.19
CA THR A 463 10.20 26.90 -20.59
C THR A 463 11.23 25.79 -20.80
N ALA A 464 11.70 25.17 -19.72
CA ALA A 464 12.74 24.14 -19.76
C ALA A 464 12.46 23.04 -18.72
N PRO A 465 12.92 21.81 -18.98
CA PRO A 465 12.86 20.73 -17.99
C PRO A 465 13.69 21.04 -16.73
N SER A 466 13.34 20.40 -15.64
CA SER A 466 14.07 20.50 -14.36
C SER A 466 15.48 19.91 -14.44
N SER A 467 16.32 20.26 -13.49
CA SER A 467 17.65 19.67 -13.33
C SER A 467 17.58 18.14 -13.12
N TRP A 468 16.56 17.66 -12.40
CA TRP A 468 16.24 16.24 -12.26
C TRP A 468 16.03 15.57 -13.61
N GLN A 469 15.15 16.11 -14.44
CA GLN A 469 14.83 15.53 -15.74
C GLN A 469 16.02 15.55 -16.70
N ALA A 470 16.83 16.61 -16.67
CA ALA A 470 18.06 16.69 -17.46
C ALA A 470 19.05 15.59 -17.05
N ARG A 471 19.26 15.39 -15.74
CA ARG A 471 20.10 14.32 -15.18
C ARG A 471 19.57 12.94 -15.56
N GLN A 472 18.27 12.70 -15.44
CA GLN A 472 17.63 11.43 -15.75
C GLN A 472 17.75 11.05 -17.24
N LYS A 473 17.58 12.02 -18.14
CA LYS A 473 17.81 11.82 -19.58
C LYS A 473 19.25 11.44 -19.89
N SER A 474 20.22 12.15 -19.29
CA SER A 474 21.65 11.83 -19.44
C SER A 474 21.99 10.43 -18.95
N PHE A 475 21.47 10.05 -17.80
CA PHE A 475 21.69 8.73 -17.21
C PHE A 475 21.08 7.61 -18.09
N ASN A 476 19.86 7.80 -18.60
CA ASN A 476 19.24 6.83 -19.49
C ASN A 476 20.02 6.65 -20.80
N ALA A 477 20.56 7.72 -21.38
CA ALA A 477 21.40 7.65 -22.57
C ALA A 477 22.69 6.84 -22.34
N GLN A 478 23.36 7.04 -21.21
CA GLN A 478 24.55 6.27 -20.82
C GLN A 478 24.25 4.78 -20.65
N GLN A 479 23.12 4.44 -20.02
CA GLN A 479 22.67 3.06 -19.85
C GLN A 479 22.39 2.37 -21.20
N GLN A 480 21.76 3.06 -22.13
CA GLN A 480 21.49 2.53 -23.48
C GLN A 480 22.80 2.26 -24.24
N ASP A 481 23.80 3.15 -24.12
CA ASP A 481 25.11 2.96 -24.76
C ASP A 481 25.87 1.76 -24.16
N LEU A 482 25.83 1.58 -22.84
CA LEU A 482 26.42 0.41 -22.18
C LEU A 482 25.75 -0.90 -22.61
N LEU A 483 24.42 -0.95 -22.69
CA LEU A 483 23.69 -2.11 -23.17
C LEU A 483 23.96 -2.43 -24.65
N ALA A 484 24.12 -1.39 -25.47
CA ALA A 484 24.47 -1.58 -26.87
C ALA A 484 25.88 -2.18 -27.04
N LYS A 485 26.85 -1.72 -26.21
CA LYS A 485 28.22 -2.27 -26.19
C LYS A 485 28.27 -3.72 -25.66
N ALA A 486 27.44 -4.05 -24.69
CA ALA A 486 27.38 -5.42 -24.14
C ALA A 486 26.73 -6.44 -25.10
N ARG A 487 26.03 -5.99 -26.14
CA ARG A 487 25.41 -6.85 -27.16
C ARG A 487 26.32 -7.09 -28.39
N GLN A 488 27.41 -6.36 -28.50
CA GLN A 488 28.47 -6.54 -29.49
C GLN A 488 29.54 -7.56 -29.02
#